data_508883ae1692011c553fd0cca6e95fbb
#
_entry.id   508883ae1692011c553fd0cca6e95fbb
#
_cell.length_a   1.000
_cell.length_b   1.000
_cell.length_c   1.000
_cell.angle_alpha   90.00
_cell.angle_beta   90.00
_cell.angle_gamma   90.00
#
_symmetry.space_group_name_H-M   'P 1'
#
loop_
_entity.id
_entity.type
_entity.pdbx_description
1 polymer ?
#
loop_
_entity_poly.entity_id
_entity_poly.type
_entity_poly.pdbx_seq_one_letter_code
_entity_poly.pdbx_strand_id
1 'polypeptide(L)'
;MSRIPVKTRVTLIFAAVMAAVLFGTGLFVYLRLDSELNHSIDRDLQSRARELVAEVKVADVGLGEAARSALSSHGEAFAQVLTASGRLFDPRAQPSGGPVLTPSEIRAAAGRKIIVDHSNLAGVHEPERLLARPILFEHHHLIAVVGTSLDDRQSALSNLLTLLLIGGPVALVLASVAAYFTVGSALRPVEAMRRRAAAVSAAGSGQRLPVPPAHDELRSLGETLNAMLDRLEAAVERERAFVDDASHELRTPLAVHKAELEVALRYGASADELRAAIASAIEEADRLSRLAEDLLFVARFDKGAPGLEPEPIEVAALFSAVRERLNGNAERAGRPILAEAPAGLTVHADRGRVEQALQNMVENALRYGEGPVLMRASALGDRVELHVSDEGPGFPADFLPRAFERFTRADTSRSGEGSGLGLSIVDAVARAHGGRAMARNSSEGGADVWIELR
;
A
#
# COMPACT_ATOMS: atom_id res chain seq x y z
N MET A 1 8.12 -17.60 -12.53
CA MET A 1 8.13 -16.17 -12.91
C MET A 1 8.49 -15.20 -11.76
N SER A 2 8.96 -15.65 -10.60
CA SER A 2 9.16 -14.84 -9.39
C SER A 2 10.56 -14.22 -9.20
N ARG A 3 11.45 -14.28 -10.18
CA ARG A 3 12.83 -13.76 -10.08
C ARG A 3 13.12 -12.52 -10.93
N ILE A 4 12.14 -12.01 -11.69
CA ILE A 4 12.35 -10.85 -12.56
C ILE A 4 12.09 -9.57 -11.77
N PRO A 5 13.03 -8.61 -11.74
CA PRO A 5 12.83 -7.32 -11.07
C PRO A 5 11.56 -6.61 -11.58
N VAL A 6 10.86 -5.91 -10.68
CA VAL A 6 9.60 -5.20 -10.99
C VAL A 6 9.76 -4.26 -12.19
N LYS A 7 10.87 -3.51 -12.25
CA LYS A 7 11.16 -2.61 -13.37
C LYS A 7 11.19 -3.33 -14.72
N THR A 8 11.83 -4.49 -14.80
CA THR A 8 11.91 -5.29 -16.04
C THR A 8 10.55 -5.83 -16.44
N ARG A 9 9.75 -6.31 -15.46
CA ARG A 9 8.40 -6.82 -15.71
C ARG A 9 7.47 -5.72 -16.24
N VAL A 10 7.49 -4.52 -15.65
CA VAL A 10 6.68 -3.39 -16.10
C VAL A 10 7.10 -2.95 -17.50
N THR A 11 8.41 -2.88 -17.78
CA THR A 11 8.91 -2.53 -19.11
C THR A 11 8.51 -3.57 -20.17
N LEU A 12 8.54 -4.87 -19.85
CA LEU A 12 8.12 -5.92 -20.77
C LEU A 12 6.61 -5.84 -21.10
N ILE A 13 5.79 -5.58 -20.08
CA ILE A 13 4.34 -5.40 -20.28
C ILE A 13 4.10 -4.16 -21.16
N PHE A 14 4.78 -3.06 -20.88
CA PHE A 14 4.69 -1.85 -21.69
C PHE A 14 5.11 -2.11 -23.15
N ALA A 15 6.24 -2.80 -23.36
CA ALA A 15 6.71 -3.15 -24.69
C ALA A 15 5.72 -4.03 -25.45
N ALA A 16 5.11 -5.02 -24.80
CA ALA A 16 4.11 -5.89 -25.43
C ALA A 16 2.84 -5.12 -25.81
N VAL A 17 2.34 -4.24 -24.94
CA VAL A 17 1.18 -3.40 -25.24
C VAL A 17 1.49 -2.43 -26.38
N MET A 18 2.64 -1.79 -26.34
CA MET A 18 3.08 -0.85 -27.39
C MET A 18 3.25 -1.56 -28.74
N ALA A 19 3.84 -2.77 -28.75
CA ALA A 19 3.94 -3.59 -29.96
C ALA A 19 2.56 -3.94 -30.55
N ALA A 20 1.62 -4.31 -29.71
CA ALA A 20 0.24 -4.60 -30.16
C ALA A 20 -0.44 -3.35 -30.75
N VAL A 21 -0.27 -2.19 -30.12
CA VAL A 21 -0.80 -0.91 -30.62
C VAL A 21 -0.17 -0.52 -31.94
N LEU A 22 1.16 -0.58 -32.05
CA LEU A 22 1.88 -0.25 -33.27
C LEU A 22 1.49 -1.20 -34.43
N PHE A 23 1.39 -2.50 -34.14
CA PHE A 23 0.93 -3.49 -35.12
C PHE A 23 -0.52 -3.23 -35.57
N GLY A 24 -1.43 -3.02 -34.63
CA GLY A 24 -2.84 -2.74 -34.95
C GLY A 24 -3.00 -1.45 -35.75
N THR A 25 -2.31 -0.40 -35.36
CA THR A 25 -2.35 0.88 -36.08
C THR A 25 -1.71 0.75 -37.46
N GLY A 26 -0.56 0.09 -37.58
CA GLY A 26 0.10 -0.15 -38.86
C GLY A 26 -0.76 -0.97 -39.83
N LEU A 27 -1.38 -2.05 -39.33
CA LEU A 27 -2.30 -2.88 -40.11
C LEU A 27 -3.54 -2.07 -40.56
N PHE A 28 -4.09 -1.27 -39.67
CA PHE A 28 -5.24 -0.42 -40.01
C PHE A 28 -4.89 0.60 -41.09
N VAL A 29 -3.77 1.28 -40.97
CA VAL A 29 -3.31 2.27 -41.97
C VAL A 29 -3.03 1.60 -43.32
N TYR A 30 -2.38 0.42 -43.29
CA TYR A 30 -2.10 -0.35 -44.50
C TYR A 30 -3.39 -0.74 -45.25
N LEU A 31 -4.34 -1.35 -44.55
CA LEU A 31 -5.61 -1.79 -45.14
C LEU A 31 -6.44 -0.59 -45.64
N ARG A 32 -6.45 0.52 -44.92
CA ARG A 32 -7.18 1.70 -45.34
C ARG A 32 -6.55 2.36 -46.57
N LEU A 33 -5.21 2.50 -46.60
CA LEU A 33 -4.50 3.04 -47.76
C LEU A 33 -4.75 2.16 -49.03
N ASP A 34 -4.64 0.83 -48.88
CA ASP A 34 -4.90 -0.10 -49.97
C ASP A 34 -6.33 0.06 -50.52
N SER A 35 -7.33 0.16 -49.64
CA SER A 35 -8.71 0.39 -50.02
C SER A 35 -8.93 1.74 -50.73
N GLU A 36 -8.33 2.82 -50.19
CA GLU A 36 -8.47 4.15 -50.79
C GLU A 36 -7.80 4.27 -52.13
N LEU A 37 -6.60 3.69 -52.32
CA LEU A 37 -5.92 3.65 -53.60
C LEU A 37 -6.73 2.84 -54.64
N ASN A 38 -7.23 1.68 -54.25
CA ASN A 38 -8.10 0.88 -55.15
C ASN A 38 -9.34 1.66 -55.60
N HIS A 39 -10.04 2.33 -54.66
CA HIS A 39 -11.21 3.15 -55.02
C HIS A 39 -10.87 4.37 -55.86
N SER A 40 -9.65 4.96 -55.67
CA SER A 40 -9.19 6.07 -56.51
C SER A 40 -8.92 5.62 -57.92
N ILE A 41 -8.23 4.49 -58.11
CA ILE A 41 -7.96 3.87 -59.39
C ILE A 41 -9.26 3.53 -60.13
N ASP A 42 -10.19 2.88 -59.44
CA ASP A 42 -11.48 2.52 -60.04
C ASP A 42 -12.30 3.74 -60.48
N ARG A 43 -12.27 4.84 -59.74
CA ARG A 43 -12.91 6.11 -60.13
C ARG A 43 -12.25 6.75 -61.35
N ASP A 44 -10.94 6.74 -61.37
CA ASP A 44 -10.15 7.30 -62.49
C ASP A 44 -10.45 6.51 -63.79
N LEU A 45 -10.37 5.17 -63.75
CA LEU A 45 -10.73 4.30 -64.86
C LEU A 45 -12.15 4.55 -65.36
N GLN A 46 -13.11 4.74 -64.43
CA GLN A 46 -14.52 5.02 -64.81
C GLN A 46 -14.65 6.41 -65.48
N SER A 47 -13.88 7.41 -65.05
CA SER A 47 -13.84 8.73 -65.66
C SER A 47 -13.30 8.66 -67.06
N ARG A 48 -12.11 8.06 -67.23
CA ARG A 48 -11.48 7.86 -68.53
C ARG A 48 -12.31 7.05 -69.50
N ALA A 49 -12.98 5.98 -68.99
CA ALA A 49 -13.86 5.20 -69.82
C ALA A 49 -15.12 6.00 -70.29
N ARG A 50 -15.62 6.96 -69.49
CA ARG A 50 -16.71 7.85 -69.91
C ARG A 50 -16.22 8.88 -70.95
N GLU A 51 -15.05 9.42 -70.78
CA GLU A 51 -14.41 10.35 -71.74
C GLU A 51 -14.19 9.67 -73.09
N LEU A 52 -13.58 8.47 -73.07
CA LEU A 52 -13.39 7.68 -74.30
C LEU A 52 -14.70 7.39 -75.01
N VAL A 53 -15.76 7.02 -74.28
CA VAL A 53 -17.09 6.77 -74.86
C VAL A 53 -17.71 8.05 -75.45
N ALA A 54 -17.48 9.20 -74.79
CA ALA A 54 -17.96 10.49 -75.31
C ALA A 54 -17.25 10.89 -76.60
N GLU A 55 -15.92 10.73 -76.65
CA GLU A 55 -15.14 11.01 -77.82
C GLU A 55 -15.47 10.11 -78.99
N VAL A 56 -15.64 8.78 -78.76
CA VAL A 56 -16.06 7.84 -79.78
C VAL A 56 -17.41 8.22 -80.41
N LYS A 57 -18.32 8.82 -79.63
CA LYS A 57 -19.65 9.27 -80.12
C LYS A 57 -19.63 10.56 -80.93
N VAL A 58 -18.66 11.41 -80.71
CA VAL A 58 -18.55 12.74 -81.34
C VAL A 58 -17.62 12.75 -82.57
N ALA A 59 -16.79 11.73 -82.71
CA ALA A 59 -15.77 11.68 -83.76
C ALA A 59 -16.37 11.39 -85.16
N ASP A 60 -16.45 12.44 -85.94
CA ASP A 60 -16.73 12.39 -87.39
C ASP A 60 -15.48 12.00 -88.22
N VAL A 61 -14.32 11.92 -87.64
CA VAL A 61 -13.00 11.68 -88.21
C VAL A 61 -12.21 10.67 -87.39
N GLY A 62 -12.22 9.42 -87.80
CA GLY A 62 -11.36 8.30 -87.36
C GLY A 62 -11.11 8.13 -85.83
N LEU A 63 -11.54 7.04 -85.26
CA LEU A 63 -11.36 6.64 -83.87
C LEU A 63 -9.92 6.75 -83.35
N GLY A 64 -8.89 6.74 -84.20
CA GLY A 64 -7.46 6.83 -83.83
C GLY A 64 -7.01 8.18 -83.24
N GLU A 65 -7.70 9.27 -83.54
CA GLU A 65 -7.36 10.60 -83.04
C GLU A 65 -8.03 10.85 -81.69
N ALA A 66 -9.26 10.36 -81.51
CA ALA A 66 -9.97 10.36 -80.24
C ALA A 66 -9.23 9.50 -79.16
N ALA A 67 -8.78 8.31 -79.53
CA ALA A 67 -8.00 7.46 -78.65
C ALA A 67 -6.61 8.07 -78.31
N ARG A 68 -5.97 8.81 -79.23
CA ARG A 68 -4.72 9.52 -78.99
C ARG A 68 -4.90 10.75 -78.10
N SER A 69 -5.99 11.47 -78.23
CA SER A 69 -6.28 12.62 -77.37
C SER A 69 -6.53 12.19 -75.94
N ALA A 70 -7.28 11.12 -75.70
CA ALA A 70 -7.51 10.56 -74.36
C ALA A 70 -6.25 10.02 -73.67
N LEU A 71 -5.28 9.53 -74.47
CA LEU A 71 -3.98 9.04 -73.97
C LEU A 71 -2.93 10.13 -73.71
N SER A 72 -2.98 11.22 -74.49
CA SER A 72 -1.94 12.27 -74.44
C SER A 72 -2.01 13.13 -73.17
N SER A 73 -3.09 13.07 -72.43
CA SER A 73 -3.30 13.90 -71.24
C SER A 73 -2.73 13.33 -69.92
N HIS A 74 -2.40 12.01 -69.83
CA HIS A 74 -1.96 11.38 -68.59
C HIS A 74 -1.06 10.15 -68.83
N GLY A 75 0.17 10.32 -69.00
CA GLY A 75 1.39 9.53 -69.24
C GLY A 75 1.44 7.99 -69.06
N GLU A 76 0.58 7.30 -68.33
CA GLU A 76 0.69 5.86 -67.97
C GLU A 76 -0.60 5.07 -68.19
N ALA A 77 -1.51 5.61 -68.99
CA ALA A 77 -2.78 4.97 -69.25
C ALA A 77 -2.93 4.67 -70.75
N PHE A 78 -3.54 3.56 -71.06
CA PHE A 78 -3.86 3.22 -72.43
C PHE A 78 -5.36 3.00 -72.62
N ALA A 79 -5.77 3.14 -73.85
CA ALA A 79 -7.14 2.85 -74.23
C ALA A 79 -7.20 2.00 -75.51
N GLN A 80 -8.09 1.06 -75.58
CA GLN A 80 -8.36 0.28 -76.78
C GLN A 80 -9.84 0.24 -77.04
N VAL A 81 -10.24 0.17 -78.33
CA VAL A 81 -11.60 -0.13 -78.74
C VAL A 81 -11.58 -1.45 -79.51
N LEU A 82 -12.32 -2.45 -78.97
CA LEU A 82 -12.40 -3.77 -79.56
C LEU A 82 -13.80 -4.01 -80.15
N THR A 83 -13.85 -4.82 -81.19
CA THR A 83 -15.10 -5.38 -81.64
C THR A 83 -15.61 -6.50 -80.72
N ALA A 84 -16.88 -6.90 -80.77
CA ALA A 84 -17.37 -8.01 -79.95
C ALA A 84 -16.68 -9.36 -80.34
N SER A 85 -16.02 -9.47 -81.49
CA SER A 85 -15.16 -10.60 -81.87
C SER A 85 -13.71 -10.53 -81.37
N GLY A 86 -13.36 -9.46 -80.64
CA GLY A 86 -12.02 -9.28 -80.09
C GLY A 86 -11.00 -8.69 -81.08
N ARG A 87 -11.38 -8.20 -82.23
CA ARG A 87 -10.54 -7.53 -83.19
C ARG A 87 -10.46 -6.04 -82.77
N LEU A 88 -9.29 -5.43 -82.95
CA LEU A 88 -9.14 -4.00 -82.80
C LEU A 88 -10.01 -3.27 -83.82
N PHE A 89 -10.77 -2.28 -83.39
CA PHE A 89 -11.64 -1.51 -84.25
C PHE A 89 -10.78 -0.54 -85.15
N ASP A 90 -9.73 0.05 -84.62
CA ASP A 90 -8.73 0.80 -85.38
C ASP A 90 -7.28 0.31 -85.08
N PRO A 91 -6.64 -0.42 -85.99
CA PRO A 91 -5.27 -0.92 -85.83
C PRO A 91 -4.20 0.16 -85.73
N ARG A 92 -4.48 1.43 -86.10
CA ARG A 92 -3.55 2.53 -86.09
C ARG A 92 -3.42 3.21 -84.72
N ALA A 93 -4.31 2.93 -83.81
CA ALA A 93 -4.39 3.48 -82.44
C ALA A 93 -3.57 2.68 -81.42
N GLN A 94 -2.59 1.86 -81.90
CA GLN A 94 -1.84 1.01 -80.94
C GLN A 94 -0.37 1.36 -80.77
N PRO A 95 0.12 1.24 -79.53
CA PRO A 95 1.49 0.78 -79.31
C PRO A 95 1.50 -0.75 -79.46
N SER A 96 2.29 -1.29 -80.34
CA SER A 96 2.69 -2.67 -80.62
C SER A 96 2.10 -3.78 -79.71
N GLY A 97 1.00 -4.46 -80.16
CA GLY A 97 0.47 -5.65 -79.49
C GLY A 97 -1.00 -5.96 -79.91
N GLY A 98 -1.46 -7.15 -79.68
CA GLY A 98 -2.84 -7.59 -79.92
C GLY A 98 -3.86 -7.05 -78.88
N PRO A 99 -5.07 -7.61 -78.83
CA PRO A 99 -6.04 -7.21 -77.81
C PRO A 99 -5.53 -7.52 -76.41
N VAL A 100 -5.65 -6.54 -75.47
CA VAL A 100 -5.20 -6.68 -74.06
C VAL A 100 -6.10 -7.56 -73.24
N LEU A 101 -7.33 -7.77 -73.64
CA LEU A 101 -8.27 -8.68 -73.00
C LEU A 101 -8.13 -10.10 -73.55
N THR A 102 -8.27 -11.08 -72.69
CA THR A 102 -8.37 -12.49 -73.08
C THR A 102 -9.71 -12.79 -73.74
N PRO A 103 -9.82 -13.89 -74.53
CA PRO A 103 -11.09 -14.24 -75.21
C PRO A 103 -12.27 -14.48 -74.25
N SER A 104 -12.01 -14.84 -73.03
CA SER A 104 -13.05 -15.00 -71.96
C SER A 104 -13.53 -13.64 -71.45
N GLU A 105 -12.62 -12.70 -71.26
CA GLU A 105 -12.91 -11.33 -70.81
C GLU A 105 -13.63 -10.51 -71.88
N ILE A 106 -13.28 -10.68 -73.14
CA ILE A 106 -13.97 -10.07 -74.29
C ILE A 106 -15.44 -10.51 -74.31
N ARG A 107 -15.70 -11.80 -74.13
CA ARG A 107 -17.09 -12.31 -74.06
C ARG A 107 -17.86 -11.75 -72.86
N ALA A 108 -17.20 -11.60 -71.69
CA ALA A 108 -17.81 -11.02 -70.49
C ALA A 108 -18.06 -9.51 -70.70
N ALA A 109 -17.07 -8.77 -71.28
CA ALA A 109 -17.14 -7.34 -71.52
C ALA A 109 -18.18 -6.95 -72.58
N ALA A 110 -18.48 -7.83 -73.51
CA ALA A 110 -19.53 -7.61 -74.50
C ALA A 110 -20.91 -7.48 -73.86
N GLY A 111 -21.15 -8.12 -72.70
CA GLY A 111 -22.50 -8.09 -72.04
C GLY A 111 -22.58 -7.13 -70.87
N ARG A 112 -21.48 -6.85 -70.19
CA ARG A 112 -21.43 -6.00 -68.97
C ARG A 112 -20.07 -5.32 -68.78
N LYS A 113 -20.05 -4.29 -67.91
CA LYS A 113 -18.81 -3.70 -67.41
C LYS A 113 -18.06 -4.73 -66.59
N ILE A 114 -16.75 -4.89 -66.87
CA ILE A 114 -15.83 -5.71 -66.07
C ILE A 114 -14.61 -4.89 -65.67
N ILE A 115 -14.00 -5.21 -64.54
CA ILE A 115 -12.72 -4.73 -64.09
C ILE A 115 -11.86 -5.97 -63.86
N VAL A 116 -10.63 -5.99 -64.38
CA VAL A 116 -9.70 -7.12 -64.29
C VAL A 116 -8.31 -6.60 -64.04
N ASP A 117 -7.56 -7.32 -63.24
CA ASP A 117 -6.16 -7.00 -62.95
C ASP A 117 -5.27 -7.98 -63.71
N HIS A 118 -4.32 -7.46 -64.50
CA HIS A 118 -3.31 -8.23 -65.24
C HIS A 118 -1.95 -7.98 -64.66
N SER A 119 -1.18 -9.02 -64.40
CA SER A 119 0.18 -8.93 -63.87
C SER A 119 1.23 -8.86 -65.01
N ASN A 120 0.86 -9.19 -66.24
CA ASN A 120 1.78 -9.15 -67.37
C ASN A 120 0.98 -9.09 -68.66
N LEU A 121 1.06 -8.00 -69.38
CA LEU A 121 0.47 -7.84 -70.72
C LEU A 121 1.58 -7.86 -71.78
N ALA A 122 1.27 -8.43 -72.95
CA ALA A 122 2.26 -8.51 -74.04
C ALA A 122 2.72 -7.09 -74.47
N GLY A 123 3.94 -6.72 -74.09
CA GLY A 123 4.56 -5.43 -74.37
C GLY A 123 4.54 -4.41 -73.24
N VAL A 124 3.93 -4.75 -72.04
CA VAL A 124 3.97 -3.90 -70.86
C VAL A 124 4.36 -4.79 -69.67
N HIS A 125 5.43 -4.44 -68.99
CA HIS A 125 5.99 -5.24 -67.91
C HIS A 125 5.47 -4.89 -66.53
N GLU A 126 4.49 -3.99 -66.47
CA GLU A 126 3.90 -3.50 -65.20
C GLU A 126 2.53 -4.12 -64.97
N PRO A 127 2.12 -4.35 -63.74
CA PRO A 127 0.80 -4.80 -63.39
C PRO A 127 -0.23 -3.70 -63.71
N GLU A 128 -1.30 -4.06 -64.40
CA GLU A 128 -2.28 -3.10 -64.86
C GLU A 128 -3.68 -3.49 -64.42
N ARG A 129 -4.52 -2.51 -64.13
CA ARG A 129 -5.94 -2.67 -63.93
C ARG A 129 -6.69 -2.17 -65.18
N LEU A 130 -7.51 -3.05 -65.72
CA LEU A 130 -8.27 -2.80 -66.93
C LEU A 130 -9.75 -2.67 -66.59
N LEU A 131 -10.41 -1.67 -67.16
CA LEU A 131 -11.85 -1.53 -67.17
C LEU A 131 -12.35 -1.67 -68.63
N ALA A 132 -13.17 -2.68 -68.83
CA ALA A 132 -13.81 -2.89 -70.13
C ALA A 132 -15.32 -2.66 -70.03
N ARG A 133 -15.86 -1.89 -70.97
CA ARG A 133 -17.26 -1.50 -71.04
C ARG A 133 -17.85 -1.65 -72.43
N PRO A 134 -19.03 -2.26 -72.60
CA PRO A 134 -19.70 -2.33 -73.90
C PRO A 134 -20.22 -0.94 -74.32
N ILE A 135 -20.05 -0.62 -75.61
CA ILE A 135 -20.60 0.58 -76.23
C ILE A 135 -21.33 0.20 -77.55
N LEU A 136 -22.32 0.96 -77.88
CA LEU A 136 -23.01 0.86 -79.17
C LEU A 136 -22.67 2.10 -80.00
N PHE A 137 -22.08 1.85 -81.19
CA PHE A 137 -21.72 2.91 -82.13
C PHE A 137 -22.14 2.48 -83.54
N GLU A 138 -22.93 3.27 -84.25
CA GLU A 138 -23.40 3.03 -85.60
C GLU A 138 -23.83 1.58 -85.88
N HIS A 139 -24.65 0.99 -84.99
CA HIS A 139 -25.12 -0.42 -85.07
C HIS A 139 -24.03 -1.48 -84.80
N HIS A 140 -22.80 -1.06 -84.44
CA HIS A 140 -21.71 -1.95 -84.06
C HIS A 140 -21.62 -2.10 -82.51
N HIS A 141 -21.57 -3.35 -82.06
CA HIS A 141 -21.22 -3.60 -80.63
C HIS A 141 -19.71 -3.58 -80.44
N LEU A 142 -19.24 -2.56 -79.82
CA LEU A 142 -17.80 -2.35 -79.47
C LEU A 142 -17.58 -2.46 -77.98
N ILE A 143 -16.30 -2.64 -77.61
CA ILE A 143 -15.88 -2.70 -76.24
C ILE A 143 -14.79 -1.62 -76.03
N ALA A 144 -15.08 -0.62 -75.21
CA ALA A 144 -14.06 0.35 -74.77
C ALA A 144 -13.28 -0.25 -73.59
N VAL A 145 -11.96 -0.31 -73.73
CA VAL A 145 -11.05 -0.81 -72.73
C VAL A 145 -10.13 0.36 -72.33
N VAL A 146 -10.01 0.65 -71.06
CA VAL A 146 -9.05 1.59 -70.51
C VAL A 146 -8.24 0.89 -69.45
N GLY A 147 -6.95 1.16 -69.39
CA GLY A 147 -6.04 0.58 -68.44
C GLY A 147 -5.22 1.66 -67.73
N THR A 148 -4.78 1.35 -66.54
CA THR A 148 -3.83 2.17 -65.77
C THR A 148 -2.87 1.26 -65.03
N SER A 149 -1.60 1.71 -64.86
CA SER A 149 -0.59 0.99 -64.07
C SER A 149 -0.94 0.96 -62.62
N LEU A 150 -0.65 -0.17 -61.95
CA LEU A 150 -0.73 -0.35 -60.52
C LEU A 150 0.61 -0.10 -59.81
N ASP A 151 1.64 0.31 -60.54
CA ASP A 151 3.00 0.46 -59.98
C ASP A 151 3.08 1.53 -58.88
N ASP A 152 2.40 2.65 -59.08
CA ASP A 152 2.32 3.73 -58.05
C ASP A 152 1.66 3.23 -56.76
N ARG A 153 0.56 2.43 -56.88
CA ARG A 153 -0.09 1.81 -55.73
C ARG A 153 0.86 0.84 -55.04
N GLN A 154 1.53 -0.02 -55.78
CA GLN A 154 2.43 -1.03 -55.26
C GLN A 154 3.65 -0.39 -54.57
N SER A 155 4.18 0.66 -55.18
CA SER A 155 5.27 1.48 -54.63
C SER A 155 4.85 2.20 -53.36
N ALA A 156 3.67 2.81 -53.31
CA ALA A 156 3.15 3.46 -52.12
C ALA A 156 2.98 2.47 -50.95
N LEU A 157 2.39 1.29 -51.23
CA LEU A 157 2.18 0.24 -50.21
C LEU A 157 3.52 -0.36 -49.74
N SER A 158 4.47 -0.60 -50.64
CA SER A 158 5.81 -1.13 -50.30
C SER A 158 6.62 -0.14 -49.46
N ASN A 159 6.57 1.16 -49.81
CA ASN A 159 7.19 2.21 -49.02
C ASN A 159 6.59 2.34 -47.63
N LEU A 160 5.26 2.28 -47.52
CA LEU A 160 4.59 2.26 -46.22
C LEU A 160 5.00 1.03 -45.38
N LEU A 161 5.05 -0.15 -46.02
CA LEU A 161 5.42 -1.39 -45.35
C LEU A 161 6.88 -1.34 -44.85
N THR A 162 7.79 -0.81 -45.66
CA THR A 162 9.18 -0.60 -45.30
C THR A 162 9.30 0.37 -44.13
N LEU A 163 8.56 1.49 -44.17
CA LEU A 163 8.52 2.45 -43.08
C LEU A 163 8.01 1.80 -41.76
N LEU A 164 6.98 1.00 -41.82
CA LEU A 164 6.41 0.30 -40.65
C LEU A 164 7.35 -0.78 -40.13
N LEU A 165 8.01 -1.54 -41.00
CA LEU A 165 8.94 -2.62 -40.62
C LEU A 165 10.24 -2.13 -40.03
N ILE A 166 10.71 -0.93 -40.39
CA ILE A 166 11.92 -0.31 -39.81
C ILE A 166 11.56 0.64 -38.68
N GLY A 167 10.62 1.55 -38.93
CA GLY A 167 10.25 2.60 -37.99
C GLY A 167 9.55 2.04 -36.76
N GLY A 168 8.69 1.03 -36.92
CA GLY A 168 7.98 0.38 -35.81
C GLY A 168 8.90 -0.21 -34.76
N PRO A 169 9.82 -1.13 -35.10
CA PRO A 169 10.78 -1.69 -34.15
C PRO A 169 11.69 -0.63 -33.52
N VAL A 170 12.16 0.34 -34.29
CA VAL A 170 13.00 1.43 -33.74
C VAL A 170 12.23 2.23 -32.70
N ALA A 171 11.00 2.64 -33.01
CA ALA A 171 10.14 3.34 -32.06
C ALA A 171 9.85 2.51 -30.80
N LEU A 172 9.58 1.21 -30.97
CA LEU A 172 9.36 0.28 -29.86
C LEU A 172 10.58 0.17 -28.93
N VAL A 173 11.78 0.05 -29.50
CA VAL A 173 13.03 -0.02 -28.72
C VAL A 173 13.25 1.29 -27.97
N LEU A 174 13.14 2.43 -28.62
CA LEU A 174 13.33 3.74 -28.00
C LEU A 174 12.32 3.98 -26.86
N ALA A 175 11.03 3.67 -27.09
CA ALA A 175 9.99 3.78 -26.07
C ALA A 175 10.25 2.83 -24.90
N SER A 176 10.69 1.60 -25.15
CA SER A 176 11.00 0.61 -24.12
C SER A 176 12.20 1.03 -23.27
N VAL A 177 13.24 1.60 -23.90
CA VAL A 177 14.41 2.15 -23.19
C VAL A 177 13.99 3.33 -22.31
N ALA A 178 13.21 4.26 -22.86
CA ALA A 178 12.70 5.40 -22.08
C ALA A 178 11.86 4.93 -20.88
N ALA A 179 10.94 3.99 -21.09
CA ALA A 179 10.13 3.41 -20.02
C ALA A 179 11.00 2.74 -18.95
N TYR A 180 12.04 1.99 -19.33
CA TYR A 180 12.96 1.33 -18.39
C TYR A 180 13.67 2.33 -17.47
N PHE A 181 14.15 3.45 -18.02
CA PHE A 181 14.79 4.50 -17.22
C PHE A 181 13.80 5.25 -16.34
N THR A 182 12.61 5.56 -16.85
CA THR A 182 11.55 6.25 -16.10
C THR A 182 11.07 5.42 -14.92
N VAL A 183 10.74 4.13 -15.14
CA VAL A 183 10.35 3.22 -14.07
C VAL A 183 11.49 3.03 -13.06
N GLY A 184 12.73 2.93 -13.56
CA GLY A 184 13.91 2.80 -12.70
C GLY A 184 14.12 4.02 -11.78
N SER A 185 13.92 5.24 -12.28
CA SER A 185 14.02 6.46 -11.48
C SER A 185 12.90 6.60 -10.45
N ALA A 186 11.67 6.26 -10.84
CA ALA A 186 10.51 6.30 -9.95
C ALA A 186 10.63 5.30 -8.78
N LEU A 187 11.29 4.15 -8.98
CA LEU A 187 11.47 3.13 -7.93
C LEU A 187 12.76 3.30 -7.10
N ARG A 188 13.64 4.23 -7.42
CA ARG A 188 14.87 4.50 -6.63
C ARG A 188 14.61 4.82 -5.16
N PRO A 189 13.62 5.67 -4.80
CA PRO A 189 13.32 5.96 -3.40
C PRO A 189 12.90 4.72 -2.60
N VAL A 190 12.10 3.83 -3.20
CA VAL A 190 11.67 2.58 -2.56
C VAL A 190 12.85 1.67 -2.25
N GLU A 191 13.79 1.55 -3.17
CA GLU A 191 15.00 0.75 -2.96
C GLU A 191 15.92 1.37 -1.90
N ALA A 192 15.99 2.70 -1.80
CA ALA A 192 16.71 3.41 -0.74
C ALA A 192 16.07 3.16 0.64
N MET A 193 14.73 3.25 0.72
CA MET A 193 13.99 2.92 1.95
C MET A 193 14.21 1.47 2.37
N ARG A 194 14.12 0.51 1.44
CA ARG A 194 14.34 -0.92 1.70
C ARG A 194 15.73 -1.19 2.28
N ARG A 195 16.79 -0.61 1.67
CA ARG A 195 18.17 -0.78 2.15
C ARG A 195 18.35 -0.17 3.52
N ARG A 196 17.77 1.01 3.77
CA ARG A 196 17.87 1.66 5.06
C ARG A 196 17.11 0.90 6.14
N ALA A 197 15.90 0.41 5.85
CA ALA A 197 15.13 -0.42 6.77
C ALA A 197 15.88 -1.71 7.15
N ALA A 198 16.56 -2.35 6.21
CA ALA A 198 17.40 -3.51 6.50
C ALA A 198 18.63 -3.17 7.38
N ALA A 199 19.15 -1.95 7.28
CA ALA A 199 20.29 -1.49 8.09
C ALA A 199 19.87 -1.07 9.51
N VAL A 200 18.65 -0.56 9.70
CA VAL A 200 18.11 -0.17 11.02
C VAL A 200 18.12 -1.35 11.99
N SER A 201 17.86 -2.57 11.52
CA SER A 201 17.90 -3.78 12.36
C SER A 201 19.31 -4.12 12.90
N ALA A 202 20.38 -3.63 12.27
CA ALA A 202 21.76 -3.98 12.61
C ALA A 202 22.53 -2.87 13.35
N ALA A 203 22.08 -1.61 13.31
CA ALA A 203 22.88 -0.44 13.68
C ALA A 203 22.36 0.36 14.91
N GLY A 204 21.28 -0.07 15.58
CA GLY A 204 20.74 0.61 16.76
C GLY A 204 19.77 1.78 16.45
N SER A 205 19.25 2.38 17.52
CA SER A 205 18.21 3.42 17.51
C SER A 205 18.63 4.73 16.83
N GLY A 206 17.67 5.47 16.28
CA GLY A 206 17.85 6.84 15.76
C GLY A 206 17.95 6.96 14.24
N GLN A 207 17.99 5.87 13.46
CA GLN A 207 18.04 5.94 12.02
C GLN A 207 16.63 6.07 11.42
N ARG A 208 16.46 7.02 10.48
CA ARG A 208 15.20 7.24 9.78
C ARG A 208 15.32 6.87 8.31
N LEU A 209 14.20 6.45 7.74
CA LEU A 209 14.06 6.18 6.31
C LEU A 209 14.08 7.50 5.53
N PRO A 210 14.76 7.56 4.39
CA PRO A 210 14.74 8.76 3.54
C PRO A 210 13.34 8.99 3.01
N VAL A 211 12.79 10.18 3.24
CA VAL A 211 11.48 10.59 2.73
C VAL A 211 11.70 11.35 1.43
N PRO A 212 11.07 10.95 0.29
CA PRO A 212 11.16 11.67 -0.96
C PRO A 212 10.64 13.10 -0.85
N PRO A 213 11.23 14.07 -1.60
CA PRO A 213 10.75 15.46 -1.60
C PRO A 213 9.41 15.64 -2.31
N ALA A 214 9.06 14.72 -3.22
CA ALA A 214 7.77 14.74 -3.90
C ALA A 214 6.62 14.49 -2.92
N HIS A 215 5.48 15.18 -3.12
CA HIS A 215 4.28 15.00 -2.32
C HIS A 215 3.39 13.91 -2.97
N ASP A 216 3.81 12.68 -2.89
CA ASP A 216 3.17 11.50 -3.49
C ASP A 216 2.98 10.38 -2.45
N GLU A 217 2.47 9.25 -2.90
CA GLU A 217 2.21 8.07 -2.08
C GLU A 217 3.48 7.51 -1.43
N LEU A 218 4.64 7.69 -2.08
CA LEU A 218 5.93 7.23 -1.57
C LEU A 218 6.39 8.07 -0.37
N ARG A 219 6.10 9.38 -0.37
CA ARG A 219 6.33 10.25 0.78
C ARG A 219 5.48 9.82 1.95
N SER A 220 4.16 9.65 1.74
CA SER A 220 3.23 9.22 2.79
C SER A 220 3.64 7.88 3.40
N LEU A 221 4.09 6.93 2.56
CA LEU A 221 4.64 5.65 3.01
C LEU A 221 5.88 5.84 3.89
N GLY A 222 6.82 6.69 3.48
CA GLY A 222 8.05 6.98 4.23
C GLY A 222 7.76 7.60 5.59
N GLU A 223 6.83 8.56 5.65
CA GLU A 223 6.39 9.20 6.90
C GLU A 223 5.69 8.21 7.84
N THR A 224 4.81 7.35 7.30
CA THR A 224 4.12 6.31 8.09
C THR A 224 5.11 5.30 8.67
N LEU A 225 6.08 4.85 7.87
CA LEU A 225 7.13 3.93 8.34
C LEU A 225 8.02 4.58 9.41
N ASN A 226 8.39 5.85 9.26
CA ASN A 226 9.15 6.58 10.28
C ASN A 226 8.35 6.72 11.58
N ALA A 227 7.05 7.05 11.51
CA ALA A 227 6.20 7.09 12.69
C ALA A 227 6.07 5.71 13.39
N MET A 228 6.08 4.61 12.62
CA MET A 228 6.13 3.27 13.18
C MET A 228 7.47 2.98 13.88
N LEU A 229 8.59 3.40 13.29
CA LEU A 229 9.91 3.29 13.90
C LEU A 229 10.00 4.08 15.20
N ASP A 230 9.46 5.32 15.25
CA ASP A 230 9.41 6.14 16.46
C ASP A 230 8.69 5.41 17.61
N ARG A 231 7.52 4.80 17.29
CA ARG A 231 6.76 4.03 18.28
C ARG A 231 7.51 2.80 18.76
N LEU A 232 8.20 2.10 17.85
CA LEU A 232 8.99 0.92 18.19
C LEU A 232 10.19 1.30 19.09
N GLU A 233 10.92 2.35 18.75
CA GLU A 233 12.04 2.85 19.56
C GLU A 233 11.57 3.26 20.95
N ALA A 234 10.48 4.02 21.05
CA ALA A 234 9.91 4.40 22.33
C ALA A 234 9.43 3.19 23.16
N ALA A 235 9.01 2.11 22.53
CA ALA A 235 8.63 0.87 23.21
C ALA A 235 9.87 0.13 23.74
N VAL A 236 10.91 0.01 22.92
CA VAL A 236 12.19 -0.62 23.32
C VAL A 236 12.87 0.16 24.45
N GLU A 237 12.86 1.49 24.38
CA GLU A 237 13.47 2.33 25.43
C GLU A 237 12.72 2.18 26.75
N ARG A 238 11.38 2.14 26.71
CA ARG A 238 10.57 1.86 27.92
C ARG A 238 10.85 0.47 28.50
N GLU A 239 11.02 -0.54 27.64
CA GLU A 239 11.35 -1.89 28.09
C GLU A 239 12.76 -1.96 28.72
N ARG A 240 13.74 -1.26 28.15
CA ARG A 240 15.09 -1.15 28.73
C ARG A 240 15.07 -0.45 30.09
N ALA A 241 14.43 0.71 30.17
CA ALA A 241 14.30 1.45 31.44
C ALA A 241 13.63 0.56 32.50
N PHE A 242 12.57 -0.16 32.16
CA PHE A 242 11.90 -1.09 33.07
C PHE A 242 12.85 -2.19 33.58
N VAL A 243 13.65 -2.81 32.71
CA VAL A 243 14.61 -3.86 33.10
C VAL A 243 15.73 -3.29 34.01
N ASP A 244 16.24 -2.09 33.69
CA ASP A 244 17.26 -1.45 34.46
C ASP A 244 16.75 -1.08 35.87
N ASP A 245 15.57 -0.45 35.97
CA ASP A 245 14.94 -0.07 37.23
C ASP A 245 14.61 -1.30 38.07
N ALA A 246 14.00 -2.36 37.48
CA ALA A 246 13.73 -3.60 38.17
C ALA A 246 15.01 -4.25 38.72
N SER A 247 16.11 -4.20 37.97
CA SER A 247 17.39 -4.75 38.37
C SER A 247 17.96 -3.99 39.57
N HIS A 248 17.81 -2.67 39.59
CA HIS A 248 18.25 -1.83 40.69
C HIS A 248 17.42 -2.08 41.97
N GLU A 249 16.09 -2.13 41.81
CA GLU A 249 15.16 -2.34 42.95
C GLU A 249 15.26 -3.75 43.57
N LEU A 250 15.68 -4.75 42.81
CA LEU A 250 15.95 -6.10 43.32
C LEU A 250 17.35 -6.22 43.95
N ARG A 251 18.36 -5.55 43.40
CA ARG A 251 19.74 -5.69 43.84
C ARG A 251 19.97 -5.11 45.22
N THR A 252 19.37 -3.96 45.53
CA THR A 252 19.57 -3.23 46.78
C THR A 252 19.12 -4.06 48.02
N PRO A 253 17.84 -4.55 48.10
CA PRO A 253 17.42 -5.35 49.26
C PRO A 253 18.17 -6.67 49.33
N LEU A 254 18.47 -7.30 48.20
CA LEU A 254 19.23 -8.55 48.17
C LEU A 254 20.66 -8.37 48.75
N ALA A 255 21.31 -7.24 48.43
CA ALA A 255 22.65 -6.93 48.95
C ALA A 255 22.62 -6.65 50.45
N VAL A 256 21.63 -5.88 50.95
CA VAL A 256 21.45 -5.59 52.36
C VAL A 256 21.19 -6.87 53.12
N HIS A 257 20.23 -7.66 52.64
CA HIS A 257 19.83 -8.91 53.25
C HIS A 257 21.01 -9.92 53.33
N LYS A 258 21.76 -10.05 52.25
CA LYS A 258 22.97 -10.86 52.25
C LYS A 258 23.98 -10.41 53.31
N ALA A 259 24.19 -9.10 53.45
CA ALA A 259 25.10 -8.54 54.45
C ALA A 259 24.62 -8.82 55.88
N GLU A 260 23.30 -8.69 56.18
CA GLU A 260 22.73 -9.00 57.47
C GLU A 260 22.91 -10.47 57.84
N LEU A 261 22.64 -11.40 56.90
CA LEU A 261 22.88 -12.83 57.11
C LEU A 261 24.38 -13.16 57.29
N GLU A 262 25.26 -12.53 56.56
CA GLU A 262 26.69 -12.71 56.73
C GLU A 262 27.20 -12.21 58.12
N VAL A 263 26.63 -11.10 58.60
CA VAL A 263 26.91 -10.57 59.95
C VAL A 263 26.38 -11.53 61.02
N ALA A 264 25.13 -12.00 60.87
CA ALA A 264 24.53 -12.94 61.80
C ALA A 264 25.30 -14.27 61.89
N LEU A 265 25.76 -14.77 60.72
CA LEU A 265 26.55 -15.99 60.62
C LEU A 265 27.94 -15.85 61.28
N ARG A 266 28.58 -14.64 61.20
CA ARG A 266 29.96 -14.40 61.63
C ARG A 266 30.03 -13.98 63.11
N TYR A 267 29.03 -13.23 63.57
CA TYR A 267 29.08 -12.58 64.87
C TYR A 267 27.88 -12.91 65.81
N GLY A 268 26.86 -13.66 65.32
CA GLY A 268 25.72 -14.06 66.15
C GLY A 268 26.18 -14.94 67.27
N ALA A 269 26.15 -14.39 68.50
CA ALA A 269 26.66 -15.04 69.70
C ALA A 269 25.60 -15.91 70.40
N SER A 270 24.29 -15.66 70.12
CA SER A 270 23.17 -16.39 70.80
C SER A 270 22.20 -17.02 69.80
N ALA A 271 21.51 -18.06 70.27
CA ALA A 271 20.44 -18.70 69.48
C ALA A 271 19.25 -17.73 69.15
N ASP A 272 19.04 -16.74 69.99
CA ASP A 272 17.97 -15.77 69.83
C ASP A 272 18.31 -14.72 68.78
N GLU A 273 19.56 -14.29 68.70
CA GLU A 273 20.05 -13.42 67.63
C GLU A 273 19.99 -14.11 66.27
N LEU A 274 20.33 -15.40 66.19
CA LEU A 274 20.22 -16.20 64.98
C LEU A 274 18.76 -16.39 64.55
N ARG A 275 17.85 -16.63 65.50
CA ARG A 275 16.42 -16.71 65.21
C ARG A 275 15.85 -15.40 64.68
N ALA A 276 16.23 -14.27 65.29
CA ALA A 276 15.86 -12.93 64.84
C ALA A 276 16.35 -12.65 63.40
N ALA A 277 17.59 -13.00 63.10
CA ALA A 277 18.16 -12.85 61.75
C ALA A 277 17.43 -13.75 60.72
N ILE A 278 17.07 -14.98 61.11
CA ILE A 278 16.29 -15.87 60.22
C ILE A 278 14.88 -15.30 59.98
N ALA A 279 14.23 -14.78 61.05
CA ALA A 279 12.90 -14.17 60.88
C ALA A 279 12.93 -12.95 59.97
N SER A 280 13.91 -12.06 60.12
CA SER A 280 14.15 -10.93 59.20
C SER A 280 14.42 -11.41 57.77
N ALA A 281 15.17 -12.51 57.60
CA ALA A 281 15.41 -13.14 56.34
C ALA A 281 14.15 -13.59 55.61
N ILE A 282 13.25 -14.21 56.31
CA ILE A 282 11.96 -14.70 55.76
C ILE A 282 11.10 -13.53 55.37
N GLU A 283 11.00 -12.47 56.19
CA GLU A 283 10.22 -11.27 55.87
C GLU A 283 10.71 -10.59 54.62
N GLU A 284 12.04 -10.46 54.41
CA GLU A 284 12.61 -9.84 53.20
C GLU A 284 12.48 -10.73 51.97
N ALA A 285 12.58 -12.06 52.12
CA ALA A 285 12.31 -13.00 51.01
C ALA A 285 10.87 -12.90 50.56
N ASP A 286 9.92 -12.80 51.48
CA ASP A 286 8.48 -12.61 51.16
C ASP A 286 8.23 -11.25 50.49
N ARG A 287 8.96 -10.21 50.89
CA ARG A 287 8.92 -8.89 50.26
C ARG A 287 9.46 -8.93 48.80
N LEU A 288 10.58 -9.59 48.59
CA LEU A 288 11.17 -9.76 47.26
C LEU A 288 10.27 -10.61 46.34
N SER A 289 9.62 -11.63 46.90
CA SER A 289 8.70 -12.43 46.16
C SER A 289 7.49 -11.61 45.68
N ARG A 290 6.91 -10.77 46.54
CA ARG A 290 5.84 -9.84 46.15
C ARG A 290 6.30 -8.86 45.11
N LEU A 291 7.50 -8.27 45.24
CA LEU A 291 8.05 -7.36 44.23
C LEU A 291 8.23 -8.04 42.87
N ALA A 292 8.66 -9.30 42.82
CA ALA A 292 8.79 -10.06 41.59
C ALA A 292 7.42 -10.34 40.96
N GLU A 293 6.41 -10.68 41.75
CA GLU A 293 5.03 -10.87 41.27
C GLU A 293 4.45 -9.57 40.71
N ASP A 294 4.70 -8.45 41.36
CA ASP A 294 4.29 -7.12 40.91
C ASP A 294 4.92 -6.74 39.58
N LEU A 295 6.21 -6.96 39.43
CA LEU A 295 6.93 -6.75 38.17
C LEU A 295 6.40 -7.63 37.04
N LEU A 296 6.14 -8.92 37.33
CA LEU A 296 5.56 -9.83 36.35
C LEU A 296 4.14 -9.45 35.95
N PHE A 297 3.32 -8.97 36.88
CA PHE A 297 1.98 -8.49 36.56
C PHE A 297 2.02 -7.28 35.63
N VAL A 298 2.83 -6.26 35.98
CA VAL A 298 2.99 -5.05 35.18
C VAL A 298 3.52 -5.39 33.77
N ALA A 299 4.48 -6.32 33.65
CA ALA A 299 5.02 -6.76 32.37
C ALA A 299 3.99 -7.51 31.52
N ARG A 300 3.10 -8.30 32.13
CA ARG A 300 2.00 -8.99 31.43
C ARG A 300 0.93 -8.00 30.95
N PHE A 301 0.61 -7.02 31.79
CA PHE A 301 -0.35 -5.98 31.46
C PHE A 301 0.10 -5.19 30.21
N ASP A 302 1.38 -4.80 30.14
CA ASP A 302 1.95 -4.10 28.96
C ASP A 302 1.84 -4.91 27.66
N LYS A 303 1.86 -6.24 27.75
CA LYS A 303 1.70 -7.15 26.61
C LYS A 303 0.23 -7.42 26.25
N GLY A 304 -0.73 -6.75 26.94
CA GLY A 304 -2.16 -6.91 26.70
C GLY A 304 -2.77 -8.24 27.19
N ALA A 305 -2.09 -8.95 28.07
CA ALA A 305 -2.53 -10.24 28.62
C ALA A 305 -2.48 -10.26 30.15
N PRO A 306 -3.31 -9.47 30.86
CA PRO A 306 -3.26 -9.38 32.32
C PRO A 306 -3.66 -10.68 33.04
N GLY A 307 -4.30 -11.64 32.39
CA GLY A 307 -4.68 -12.94 32.98
C GLY A 307 -5.62 -12.77 34.15
N LEU A 308 -6.68 -11.95 34.02
CA LEU A 308 -7.66 -11.71 35.06
C LEU A 308 -8.67 -12.87 35.16
N GLU A 309 -9.10 -13.14 36.38
CA GLU A 309 -10.21 -14.07 36.71
C GLU A 309 -11.35 -13.28 37.39
N PRO A 310 -12.18 -12.53 36.64
CA PRO A 310 -13.20 -11.67 37.22
C PRO A 310 -14.36 -12.49 37.80
N GLU A 311 -14.77 -12.12 39.02
CA GLU A 311 -15.90 -12.68 39.72
C GLU A 311 -16.76 -11.55 40.34
N PRO A 312 -18.03 -11.80 40.69
CA PRO A 312 -18.82 -10.83 41.44
C PRO A 312 -18.34 -10.76 42.89
N ILE A 313 -17.92 -9.57 43.33
CA ILE A 313 -17.34 -9.32 44.65
C ILE A 313 -18.20 -8.31 45.41
N GLU A 314 -18.59 -8.60 46.63
CA GLU A 314 -19.19 -7.63 47.52
C GLU A 314 -18.09 -6.68 48.05
N VAL A 315 -18.26 -5.37 47.84
CA VAL A 315 -17.25 -4.38 48.19
C VAL A 315 -17.01 -4.30 49.70
N ALA A 316 -18.05 -4.47 50.51
CA ALA A 316 -17.92 -4.49 51.97
C ALA A 316 -17.02 -5.66 52.45
N ALA A 317 -17.16 -6.84 51.84
CA ALA A 317 -16.32 -8.00 52.15
C ALA A 317 -14.86 -7.77 51.72
N LEU A 318 -14.64 -7.11 50.54
CA LEU A 318 -13.33 -6.72 50.03
C LEU A 318 -12.62 -5.76 50.99
N PHE A 319 -13.31 -4.70 51.43
CA PHE A 319 -12.77 -3.75 52.41
C PHE A 319 -12.43 -4.38 53.74
N SER A 320 -13.29 -5.32 54.22
CA SER A 320 -13.02 -6.05 55.44
C SER A 320 -11.77 -6.90 55.38
N ALA A 321 -11.55 -7.61 54.25
CA ALA A 321 -10.37 -8.42 54.03
C ALA A 321 -9.07 -7.56 54.03
N VAL A 322 -9.08 -6.41 53.30
CA VAL A 322 -7.96 -5.48 53.28
C VAL A 322 -7.67 -4.90 54.67
N ARG A 323 -8.69 -4.46 55.39
CA ARG A 323 -8.55 -3.93 56.75
C ARG A 323 -7.96 -4.98 57.69
N GLU A 324 -8.47 -6.21 57.70
CA GLU A 324 -7.95 -7.27 58.53
C GLU A 324 -6.48 -7.58 58.27
N ARG A 325 -6.11 -7.65 56.99
CA ARG A 325 -4.75 -7.91 56.53
C ARG A 325 -3.75 -6.80 56.98
N LEU A 326 -4.17 -5.53 56.96
CA LEU A 326 -3.35 -4.39 57.29
C LEU A 326 -3.51 -3.86 58.70
N ASN A 327 -4.33 -4.53 59.57
CA ASN A 327 -4.61 -4.10 60.93
C ASN A 327 -3.28 -3.97 61.74
N GLY A 328 -2.38 -4.93 61.64
CA GLY A 328 -1.09 -4.88 62.31
C GLY A 328 -0.20 -3.70 61.89
N ASN A 329 -0.28 -3.26 60.62
CA ASN A 329 0.41 -2.09 60.13
C ASN A 329 -0.25 -0.80 60.67
N ALA A 330 -1.57 -0.76 60.67
CA ALA A 330 -2.37 0.32 61.21
C ALA A 330 -2.13 0.55 62.70
N GLU A 331 -2.09 -0.53 63.49
CA GLU A 331 -1.78 -0.47 64.92
C GLU A 331 -0.37 0.05 65.19
N ARG A 332 0.62 -0.43 64.47
CA ARG A 332 2.02 0.07 64.57
C ARG A 332 2.15 1.55 64.21
N ALA A 333 1.37 2.02 63.23
CA ALA A 333 1.29 3.41 62.83
C ALA A 333 0.45 4.29 63.78
N GLY A 334 -0.34 3.67 64.68
CA GLY A 334 -1.33 4.37 65.53
C GLY A 334 -2.49 4.99 64.75
N ARG A 335 -2.84 4.46 63.61
CA ARG A 335 -3.77 5.06 62.64
C ARG A 335 -4.86 4.05 62.26
N PRO A 336 -6.14 4.28 62.60
CA PRO A 336 -7.23 3.34 62.30
C PRO A 336 -7.57 3.35 60.79
N ILE A 337 -7.92 2.17 60.27
CA ILE A 337 -8.46 2.00 58.94
C ILE A 337 -9.99 1.93 59.07
N LEU A 338 -10.68 2.92 58.49
CA LEU A 338 -12.12 3.02 58.41
C LEU A 338 -12.63 2.52 57.08
N ALA A 339 -13.81 1.93 57.00
CA ALA A 339 -14.38 1.39 55.77
C ALA A 339 -15.86 1.79 55.65
N GLU A 340 -16.22 2.41 54.56
CA GLU A 340 -17.57 2.84 54.20
C GLU A 340 -17.95 2.30 52.83
N ALA A 341 -18.90 1.38 52.76
CA ALA A 341 -19.42 0.87 51.49
C ALA A 341 -20.95 0.83 51.55
N PRO A 342 -21.65 1.19 50.48
CA PRO A 342 -23.09 0.97 50.39
C PRO A 342 -23.44 -0.51 50.53
N ALA A 343 -24.51 -0.81 51.29
CA ALA A 343 -24.95 -2.20 51.50
C ALA A 343 -25.32 -2.85 50.16
N GLY A 344 -24.80 -4.06 49.91
CA GLY A 344 -25.07 -4.82 48.70
C GLY A 344 -24.36 -4.29 47.41
N LEU A 345 -23.45 -3.33 47.54
CA LEU A 345 -22.65 -2.90 46.37
C LEU A 345 -21.70 -4.01 45.94
N THR A 346 -21.83 -4.44 44.69
CA THR A 346 -20.97 -5.45 44.05
C THR A 346 -20.23 -4.90 42.86
N VAL A 347 -19.07 -5.46 42.61
CA VAL A 347 -18.24 -5.17 41.41
C VAL A 347 -17.80 -6.48 40.76
N HIS A 348 -17.75 -6.53 39.45
CA HIS A 348 -17.28 -7.71 38.72
C HIS A 348 -15.80 -7.55 38.40
N ALA A 349 -14.93 -8.18 39.17
CA ALA A 349 -13.49 -7.96 39.10
C ALA A 349 -12.68 -9.17 39.57
N ASP A 350 -11.38 -9.19 39.31
CA ASP A 350 -10.45 -10.14 39.92
C ASP A 350 -10.19 -9.72 41.37
N ARG A 351 -10.67 -10.52 42.31
CA ARG A 351 -10.58 -10.25 43.74
C ARG A 351 -9.16 -10.01 44.18
N GLY A 352 -8.23 -10.88 43.81
CA GLY A 352 -6.85 -10.80 44.26
C GLY A 352 -6.16 -9.52 43.77
N ARG A 353 -6.45 -9.10 42.54
CA ARG A 353 -5.89 -7.88 41.97
C ARG A 353 -6.47 -6.60 42.57
N VAL A 354 -7.79 -6.58 42.82
CA VAL A 354 -8.40 -5.41 43.46
C VAL A 354 -8.00 -5.32 44.94
N GLU A 355 -7.89 -6.45 45.67
CA GLU A 355 -7.31 -6.47 47.02
C GLU A 355 -5.85 -5.90 47.01
N GLN A 356 -5.02 -6.31 46.05
CA GLN A 356 -3.66 -5.81 45.88
C GLN A 356 -3.63 -4.29 45.63
N ALA A 357 -4.50 -3.79 44.76
CA ALA A 357 -4.57 -2.34 44.47
C ALA A 357 -5.00 -1.57 45.76
N LEU A 358 -6.01 -2.04 46.48
CA LEU A 358 -6.44 -1.42 47.72
C LEU A 358 -5.36 -1.47 48.81
N GLN A 359 -4.66 -2.60 48.95
CA GLN A 359 -3.51 -2.70 49.86
C GLN A 359 -2.45 -1.68 49.54
N ASN A 360 -2.03 -1.52 48.28
CA ASN A 360 -1.07 -0.53 47.86
C ASN A 360 -1.53 0.90 48.16
N MET A 361 -2.82 1.22 47.98
CA MET A 361 -3.34 2.55 48.30
C MET A 361 -3.33 2.80 49.84
N VAL A 362 -3.80 1.80 50.61
CA VAL A 362 -3.84 1.90 52.11
C VAL A 362 -2.44 1.96 52.71
N GLU A 363 -1.49 1.14 52.24
CA GLU A 363 -0.09 1.19 52.70
C GLU A 363 0.54 2.54 52.37
N ASN A 364 0.23 3.10 51.21
CA ASN A 364 0.69 4.44 50.81
C ASN A 364 0.13 5.52 51.77
N ALA A 365 -1.17 5.48 52.03
CA ALA A 365 -1.83 6.37 52.98
C ALA A 365 -1.27 6.23 54.42
N LEU A 366 -1.03 5.00 54.91
CA LEU A 366 -0.41 4.75 56.22
C LEU A 366 1.02 5.27 56.34
N ARG A 367 1.77 5.26 55.26
CA ARG A 367 3.19 5.65 55.21
C ARG A 367 3.39 7.15 55.09
N TYR A 368 2.63 7.79 54.19
CA TYR A 368 2.88 9.19 53.79
C TYR A 368 1.80 10.16 54.28
N GLY A 369 0.63 9.66 54.63
CA GLY A 369 -0.46 10.45 55.18
C GLY A 369 -0.44 10.64 56.67
N GLU A 370 -1.44 11.31 57.23
CA GLU A 370 -1.73 11.51 58.64
C GLU A 370 -3.20 11.17 58.94
N GLY A 371 -3.58 11.14 60.23
CA GLY A 371 -4.95 10.85 60.63
C GLY A 371 -5.42 9.44 60.29
N PRO A 372 -6.72 9.15 60.35
CA PRO A 372 -7.33 7.87 59.93
C PRO A 372 -7.18 7.66 58.43
N VAL A 373 -7.10 6.38 58.00
CA VAL A 373 -7.18 6.02 56.59
C VAL A 373 -8.60 5.59 56.28
N LEU A 374 -9.26 6.28 55.36
CA LEU A 374 -10.66 5.99 55.01
C LEU A 374 -10.74 5.32 53.67
N MET A 375 -11.26 4.06 53.62
CA MET A 375 -11.70 3.39 52.43
C MET A 375 -13.19 3.69 52.20
N ARG A 376 -13.54 4.25 51.04
CA ARG A 376 -14.91 4.56 50.66
C ARG A 376 -15.23 4.01 49.28
N ALA A 377 -16.45 3.47 49.12
CA ALA A 377 -16.96 3.07 47.83
C ALA A 377 -18.19 3.88 47.41
N SER A 378 -18.27 4.18 46.12
CA SER A 378 -19.45 4.79 45.52
C SER A 378 -19.82 4.14 44.19
N ALA A 379 -21.12 4.11 43.87
CA ALA A 379 -21.61 3.68 42.58
C ALA A 379 -21.83 4.89 41.69
N LEU A 380 -21.25 4.89 40.51
CA LEU A 380 -21.39 5.93 39.51
C LEU A 380 -21.88 5.35 38.19
N GLY A 381 -23.21 5.23 38.05
CA GLY A 381 -23.83 4.58 36.89
C GLY A 381 -23.49 3.09 36.81
N ASP A 382 -22.77 2.69 35.78
CA ASP A 382 -22.30 1.30 35.55
C ASP A 382 -20.89 1.05 36.12
N ARG A 383 -20.33 1.99 36.89
CA ARG A 383 -19.01 1.91 37.48
C ARG A 383 -19.04 1.97 38.98
N VAL A 384 -18.04 1.39 39.58
CA VAL A 384 -17.79 1.47 41.02
C VAL A 384 -16.48 2.18 41.26
N GLU A 385 -16.49 3.22 42.11
CA GLU A 385 -15.28 3.90 42.54
C GLU A 385 -14.89 3.40 43.94
N LEU A 386 -13.61 3.02 44.08
CA LEU A 386 -13.04 2.59 45.36
C LEU A 386 -11.96 3.62 45.74
N HIS A 387 -12.24 4.40 46.76
CA HIS A 387 -11.41 5.49 47.27
C HIS A 387 -10.62 5.07 48.50
N VAL A 388 -9.39 5.57 48.62
CA VAL A 388 -8.59 5.55 49.85
C VAL A 388 -8.09 6.97 50.09
N SER A 389 -8.46 7.55 51.23
CA SER A 389 -8.08 8.90 51.61
C SER A 389 -7.38 8.97 52.97
N ASP A 390 -6.52 9.94 53.19
CA ASP A 390 -5.81 10.28 54.40
C ASP A 390 -5.92 11.79 54.67
N GLU A 391 -5.42 12.24 55.85
CA GLU A 391 -5.44 13.63 56.31
C GLU A 391 -4.02 14.25 56.29
N GLY A 392 -3.04 13.67 55.58
CA GLY A 392 -1.67 14.10 55.52
C GLY A 392 -1.42 15.34 54.66
N PRO A 393 -0.16 15.61 54.28
CA PRO A 393 0.19 16.77 53.44
C PRO A 393 -0.25 16.67 51.99
N GLY A 394 -0.75 15.47 51.57
CA GLY A 394 -1.06 15.19 50.16
C GLY A 394 0.18 15.00 49.29
N PHE A 395 -0.02 14.97 47.98
CA PHE A 395 1.05 14.84 47.02
C PHE A 395 1.66 16.20 46.65
N PRO A 396 2.99 16.32 46.51
CA PRO A 396 3.61 17.49 45.91
C PRO A 396 3.03 17.81 44.53
N ALA A 397 2.87 19.08 44.18
CA ALA A 397 2.20 19.51 42.97
C ALA A 397 2.88 19.03 41.68
N ASP A 398 4.23 18.91 41.71
CA ASP A 398 5.06 18.42 40.60
C ASP A 398 5.05 16.87 40.50
N PHE A 399 4.71 16.18 41.58
CA PHE A 399 4.62 14.73 41.62
C PHE A 399 3.26 14.22 41.16
N LEU A 400 2.17 14.90 41.51
CA LEU A 400 0.80 14.45 41.26
C LEU A 400 0.53 14.01 39.80
N PRO A 401 0.98 14.73 38.75
CA PRO A 401 0.80 14.30 37.37
C PRO A 401 1.53 13.00 37.00
N ARG A 402 2.53 12.62 37.80
CA ARG A 402 3.40 11.48 37.59
C ARG A 402 3.23 10.39 38.64
N ALA A 403 2.23 10.51 39.50
CA ALA A 403 2.06 9.64 40.68
C ALA A 403 1.85 8.14 40.30
N PHE A 404 1.37 7.86 39.10
CA PHE A 404 1.15 6.51 38.59
C PHE A 404 2.27 6.02 37.65
N GLU A 405 3.31 6.83 37.40
CA GLU A 405 4.49 6.37 36.69
C GLU A 405 5.30 5.39 37.55
N ARG A 406 5.90 4.39 36.92
CA ARG A 406 6.68 3.35 37.59
C ARG A 406 7.95 3.94 38.21
N PHE A 407 8.33 3.42 39.36
CA PHE A 407 9.56 3.80 40.11
C PHE A 407 9.65 5.30 40.46
N THR A 408 8.51 6.04 40.30
CA THR A 408 8.47 7.47 40.63
C THR A 408 8.19 7.65 42.13
N ARG A 409 8.94 8.57 42.76
CA ARG A 409 8.82 8.87 44.20
C ARG A 409 8.78 10.38 44.39
N ALA A 410 7.90 10.82 45.30
CA ALA A 410 7.75 12.24 45.66
C ALA A 410 8.96 12.79 46.43
N ASP A 411 9.62 11.96 47.19
CA ASP A 411 10.73 12.35 48.05
C ASP A 411 12.04 11.78 47.55
N THR A 412 13.01 12.65 47.31
CA THR A 412 14.39 12.31 46.92
C THR A 412 15.23 11.88 48.11
N SER A 413 14.67 11.88 49.33
CA SER A 413 15.37 11.43 50.52
C SER A 413 15.67 9.93 50.44
N ARG A 414 16.93 9.58 50.44
CA ARG A 414 17.49 8.23 50.22
C ARG A 414 17.13 7.18 51.30
N SER A 415 16.27 7.48 52.26
CA SER A 415 15.96 6.63 53.42
C SER A 415 14.54 6.08 53.49
N GLY A 416 13.70 6.36 52.47
CA GLY A 416 12.32 5.85 52.44
C GLY A 416 12.21 4.45 51.83
N GLU A 417 11.74 3.46 52.57
CA GLU A 417 11.36 2.13 52.10
C GLU A 417 10.18 2.21 51.13
N GLY A 418 10.36 1.93 49.84
CA GLY A 418 9.30 1.85 48.85
C GLY A 418 9.82 1.74 47.44
N SER A 419 9.34 0.75 46.68
CA SER A 419 9.81 0.48 45.30
C SER A 419 9.32 1.51 44.27
N GLY A 420 8.40 2.42 44.60
CA GLY A 420 7.75 3.30 43.60
C GLY A 420 6.84 2.57 42.62
N LEU A 421 6.54 1.31 42.87
CA LEU A 421 5.62 0.50 42.03
C LEU A 421 4.17 0.51 42.50
N GLY A 422 3.89 0.81 43.78
CA GLY A 422 2.56 0.65 44.35
C GLY A 422 1.43 1.33 43.56
N LEU A 423 1.59 2.65 43.28
CA LEU A 423 0.57 3.38 42.51
C LEU A 423 0.53 2.97 41.01
N SER A 424 1.65 2.56 40.43
CA SER A 424 1.64 2.04 39.06
C SER A 424 0.93 0.68 38.93
N ILE A 425 0.95 -0.13 39.98
CA ILE A 425 0.15 -1.36 40.08
C ILE A 425 -1.33 -1.02 40.20
N VAL A 426 -1.68 -0.01 41.00
CA VAL A 426 -3.07 0.49 41.12
C VAL A 426 -3.61 0.91 39.74
N ASP A 427 -2.84 1.65 38.96
CA ASP A 427 -3.23 2.03 37.59
C ASP A 427 -3.33 0.81 36.66
N ALA A 428 -2.39 -0.12 36.72
CA ALA A 428 -2.40 -1.32 35.91
C ALA A 428 -3.64 -2.20 36.23
N VAL A 429 -4.00 -2.34 37.51
CA VAL A 429 -5.19 -3.07 37.92
C VAL A 429 -6.46 -2.37 37.43
N ALA A 430 -6.59 -1.06 37.63
CA ALA A 430 -7.75 -0.31 37.16
C ALA A 430 -7.96 -0.43 35.65
N ARG A 431 -6.90 -0.23 34.88
CA ARG A 431 -6.94 -0.36 33.40
C ARG A 431 -7.21 -1.79 32.94
N ALA A 432 -6.69 -2.80 33.62
CA ALA A 432 -6.95 -4.19 33.32
C ALA A 432 -8.44 -4.54 33.46
N HIS A 433 -9.15 -3.85 34.34
CA HIS A 433 -10.61 -3.96 34.54
C HIS A 433 -11.42 -2.94 33.71
N GLY A 434 -10.82 -2.31 32.70
CA GLY A 434 -11.51 -1.36 31.82
C GLY A 434 -11.81 0.00 32.44
N GLY A 435 -11.21 0.29 33.60
CA GLY A 435 -11.32 1.55 34.33
C GLY A 435 -10.06 2.41 34.27
N ARG A 436 -9.85 3.21 35.31
CA ARG A 436 -8.68 4.09 35.47
C ARG A 436 -8.39 4.36 36.95
N ALA A 437 -7.13 4.65 37.28
CA ALA A 437 -6.71 5.16 38.57
C ALA A 437 -6.60 6.68 38.56
N MET A 438 -6.95 7.31 39.65
CA MET A 438 -6.90 8.77 39.82
C MET A 438 -6.42 9.13 41.22
N ALA A 439 -5.81 10.31 41.33
CA ALA A 439 -5.35 10.87 42.59
C ALA A 439 -5.61 12.38 42.62
N ARG A 440 -5.92 12.90 43.78
CA ARG A 440 -6.03 14.35 44.03
C ARG A 440 -5.63 14.68 45.46
N ASN A 441 -5.30 15.91 45.70
CA ASN A 441 -5.20 16.44 47.05
C ASN A 441 -6.59 16.93 47.47
N SER A 442 -7.00 16.61 48.70
CA SER A 442 -8.22 17.10 49.29
C SER A 442 -8.12 18.58 49.67
N SER A 443 -9.22 19.33 49.55
CA SER A 443 -9.28 20.74 50.00
C SER A 443 -9.16 20.93 51.52
N GLU A 444 -9.43 19.88 52.28
CA GLU A 444 -9.35 19.84 53.73
C GLU A 444 -8.00 19.32 54.25
N GLY A 445 -7.07 19.02 53.35
CA GLY A 445 -5.80 18.35 53.60
C GLY A 445 -5.86 16.87 53.25
N GLY A 446 -4.69 16.26 52.97
CA GLY A 446 -4.56 14.86 52.64
C GLY A 446 -4.63 14.50 51.17
N ALA A 447 -4.42 13.24 50.88
CA ALA A 447 -4.56 12.66 49.54
C ALA A 447 -5.83 11.81 49.44
N ASP A 448 -6.45 11.79 48.25
CA ASP A 448 -7.53 10.89 47.85
C ASP A 448 -7.08 10.19 46.57
N VAL A 449 -6.88 8.87 46.68
CA VAL A 449 -6.50 8.01 45.53
C VAL A 449 -7.66 7.03 45.32
N TRP A 450 -8.08 6.87 44.06
CA TRP A 450 -9.17 5.94 43.76
C TRP A 450 -8.99 5.21 42.42
N ILE A 451 -9.68 4.11 42.31
CA ILE A 451 -9.84 3.34 41.08
C ILE A 451 -11.30 3.32 40.66
N GLU A 452 -11.55 3.52 39.38
CA GLU A 452 -12.82 3.19 38.75
C GLU A 452 -12.73 1.77 38.21
N LEU A 453 -13.75 0.96 38.46
CA LEU A 453 -13.94 -0.39 37.94
C LEU A 453 -15.27 -0.45 37.20
N ARG A 454 -15.34 -1.28 36.17
CA ARG A 454 -16.55 -1.42 35.35
C ARG A 454 -17.27 -2.72 35.63
#